data_7cf0ba4696bfdaf5f146e730a6ae730f
#
_entry.id   7cf0ba4696bfdaf5f146e730a6ae730f
#
_cell.length_a   1.000
_cell.length_b   1.000
_cell.length_c   1.000
_cell.angle_alpha   90.00
_cell.angle_beta   90.00
_cell.angle_gamma   90.00
#
_symmetry.space_group_name_H-M   'P 1'
#
loop_
_entity.id
_entity.type
_entity.pdbx_description
1 polymer ?
#
loop_
_entity_poly.entity_id
_entity_poly.type
_entity_poly.pdbx_seq_one_letter_code
_entity_poly.pdbx_strand_id
1 'polypeptide(L)'
;MKKYEIDELINEQQTIILDREGKLTSTDYIAAKIAEGKATKSEYADKIAERQGWRDDINAAKDEIERLEAIEPEEDPKPSFEDGV
;
A
#
# COMPACT_ATOMS: atom_id res chain seq x y z
N MET A 1 16.08 -8.21 12.34
CA MET A 1 15.89 -8.10 10.89
C MET A 1 17.01 -7.30 10.27
N LYS A 2 17.50 -7.75 9.15
CA LYS A 2 18.49 -7.00 8.39
C LYS A 2 17.81 -5.88 7.61
N LYS A 3 18.55 -4.81 7.32
CA LYS A 3 18.00 -3.68 6.58
C LYS A 3 17.41 -4.09 5.23
N TYR A 4 18.09 -4.96 4.49
CA TYR A 4 17.59 -5.42 3.20
C TYR A 4 16.28 -6.19 3.32
N GLU A 5 16.09 -6.94 4.40
CA GLU A 5 14.84 -7.65 4.65
C GLU A 5 13.69 -6.67 4.91
N ILE A 6 13.98 -5.64 5.69
CA ILE A 6 13.00 -4.58 5.97
C ILE A 6 12.64 -3.86 4.67
N ASP A 7 13.64 -3.51 3.87
CA ASP A 7 13.42 -2.82 2.59
C ASP A 7 12.58 -3.67 1.62
N GLU A 8 12.82 -4.98 1.57
CA GLU A 8 12.01 -5.88 0.75
C GLU A 8 10.55 -5.91 1.19
N LEU A 9 10.31 -5.99 2.50
CA LEU A 9 8.96 -6.00 3.03
C LEU A 9 8.25 -4.68 2.78
N ILE A 10 8.95 -3.57 2.91
CA ILE A 10 8.39 -2.25 2.58
C ILE A 10 8.03 -2.19 1.10
N ASN A 11 8.89 -2.67 0.22
CA ASN A 11 8.62 -2.70 -1.21
C ASN A 11 7.39 -3.54 -1.55
N GLU A 12 7.20 -4.66 -0.87
CA GLU A 12 6.00 -5.49 -1.04
C GLU A 12 4.74 -4.71 -0.67
N GLN A 13 4.78 -3.97 0.43
CA GLN A 13 3.64 -3.15 0.85
C GLN A 13 3.38 -2.00 -0.12
N GLN A 14 4.42 -1.37 -0.63
CA GLN A 14 4.29 -0.31 -1.63
C GLN A 14 3.67 -0.84 -2.91
N THR A 15 4.00 -2.06 -3.31
CA THR A 15 3.39 -2.71 -4.47
C THR A 15 1.89 -2.90 -4.28
N ILE A 16 1.47 -3.31 -3.07
CA ILE A 16 0.05 -3.44 -2.74
C ILE A 16 -0.64 -2.08 -2.86
N ILE A 17 -0.04 -1.04 -2.32
CA ILE A 17 -0.60 0.32 -2.39
C ILE A 17 -0.80 0.75 -3.84
N LEU A 18 0.22 0.60 -4.67
CA LEU A 18 0.16 0.98 -6.09
C LEU A 18 -0.91 0.19 -6.84
N ASP A 19 -1.01 -1.11 -6.59
CA ASP A 19 -2.02 -1.96 -7.20
C ASP A 19 -3.43 -1.49 -6.84
N ARG A 20 -3.69 -1.25 -5.54
CA ARG A 20 -5.02 -0.84 -5.08
C ARG A 20 -5.36 0.58 -5.52
N GLU A 21 -4.39 1.49 -5.53
CA GLU A 21 -4.59 2.85 -6.04
C GLU A 21 -4.95 2.84 -7.52
N GLY A 22 -4.30 1.99 -8.32
CA GLY A 22 -4.63 1.81 -9.72
C GLY A 22 -6.06 1.31 -9.91
N LYS A 23 -6.48 0.35 -9.10
CA LYS A 23 -7.86 -0.17 -9.14
C LYS A 23 -8.87 0.89 -8.74
N LEU A 24 -8.58 1.69 -7.73
CA LEU A 24 -9.44 2.80 -7.32
C LEU A 24 -9.58 3.82 -8.44
N THR A 25 -8.46 4.23 -9.03
CA THR A 25 -8.46 5.20 -10.14
C THR A 25 -9.27 4.67 -11.33
N SER A 26 -9.08 3.41 -11.71
CA SER A 26 -9.78 2.83 -12.85
C SER A 26 -11.30 2.67 -12.62
N THR A 27 -11.75 2.72 -11.36
CA THR A 27 -13.17 2.59 -11.01
C THR A 27 -13.78 3.90 -10.51
N ASP A 28 -13.07 5.01 -10.56
CA ASP A 28 -13.59 6.32 -10.12
C ASP A 28 -14.81 6.78 -10.92
N TYR A 29 -14.98 6.29 -12.17
CA TYR A 29 -16.15 6.59 -12.98
C TYR A 29 -17.46 6.21 -12.28
N ILE A 30 -17.44 5.24 -11.39
CA ILE A 30 -18.63 4.80 -10.65
C ILE A 30 -19.18 5.92 -9.78
N ALA A 31 -18.30 6.58 -9.04
CA ALA A 31 -18.68 7.73 -8.21
C ALA A 31 -19.26 8.85 -9.05
N ALA A 32 -18.65 9.12 -10.22
CA ALA A 32 -19.15 10.15 -11.13
C ALA A 32 -20.53 9.80 -11.68
N LYS A 33 -20.77 8.55 -12.06
CA LYS A 33 -22.08 8.11 -12.55
C LYS A 33 -23.17 8.25 -11.49
N ILE A 34 -22.86 7.90 -10.27
CA ILE A 34 -23.80 8.02 -9.16
C ILE A 34 -24.10 9.51 -8.89
N ALA A 35 -23.07 10.34 -8.86
CA ALA A 35 -23.21 11.77 -8.63
C ALA A 35 -24.04 12.46 -9.73
N GLU A 36 -23.92 12.00 -10.96
CA GLU A 36 -24.69 12.56 -12.10
C GLU A 36 -26.11 11.99 -12.20
N GLY A 37 -26.48 11.08 -11.32
CA GLY A 37 -27.79 10.44 -11.35
C GLY A 37 -27.97 9.41 -12.45
N LYS A 38 -26.90 8.99 -13.10
CA LYS A 38 -26.93 7.99 -14.19
C LYS A 38 -26.91 6.56 -13.68
N ALA A 39 -26.58 6.37 -12.39
CA ALA A 39 -26.55 5.07 -11.75
C ALA A 39 -26.89 5.25 -10.28
N THR A 40 -27.29 4.15 -9.63
CA THR A 40 -27.59 4.16 -8.20
C THR A 40 -26.52 3.41 -7.43
N LYS A 41 -26.44 3.68 -6.15
CA LYS A 41 -25.55 2.94 -5.25
C LYS A 41 -25.85 1.45 -5.27
N SER A 42 -27.14 1.08 -5.40
CA SER A 42 -27.54 -0.33 -5.46
C SER A 42 -26.95 -1.07 -6.64
N GLU A 43 -26.89 -0.42 -7.81
CA GLU A 43 -26.35 -1.03 -9.03
C GLU A 43 -24.88 -1.38 -8.88
N TYR A 44 -24.16 -0.62 -8.09
CA TYR A 44 -22.72 -0.80 -7.89
C TYR A 44 -22.35 -1.23 -6.48
N ALA A 45 -23.33 -1.76 -5.72
CA ALA A 45 -23.08 -2.13 -4.32
C ALA A 45 -21.85 -3.01 -4.12
N ASP A 46 -21.71 -4.04 -4.97
CA ASP A 46 -20.57 -4.96 -4.89
C ASP A 46 -19.26 -4.25 -5.17
N LYS A 47 -19.25 -3.38 -6.18
CA LYS A 47 -18.05 -2.64 -6.55
C LYS A 47 -17.69 -1.60 -5.49
N ILE A 48 -18.68 -0.96 -4.89
CA ILE A 48 -18.46 -0.01 -3.79
C ILE A 48 -17.81 -0.74 -2.60
N ALA A 49 -18.27 -1.94 -2.29
CA ALA A 49 -17.69 -2.76 -1.22
C ALA A 49 -16.24 -3.16 -1.56
N GLU A 50 -15.96 -3.56 -2.80
CA GLU A 50 -14.60 -3.84 -3.25
C GLU A 50 -13.69 -2.63 -3.11
N ARG A 51 -14.18 -1.45 -3.52
CA ARG A 51 -13.40 -0.21 -3.42
C ARG A 51 -13.05 0.10 -1.98
N GLN A 52 -13.99 -0.11 -1.07
CA GLN A 52 -13.70 0.07 0.36
C GLN A 52 -12.64 -0.92 0.84
N GLY A 53 -12.71 -2.16 0.39
CA GLY A 53 -11.69 -3.16 0.67
C GLY A 53 -10.30 -2.72 0.17
N TRP A 54 -10.22 -2.13 -1.01
CA TRP A 54 -8.95 -1.62 -1.54
C TRP A 54 -8.40 -0.47 -0.71
N ARG A 55 -9.26 0.43 -0.23
CA ARG A 55 -8.84 1.51 0.68
C ARG A 55 -8.33 0.93 2.00
N ASP A 56 -9.01 -0.08 2.53
CA ASP A 56 -8.60 -0.75 3.76
C ASP A 56 -7.24 -1.43 3.56
N ASP A 57 -7.02 -2.07 2.40
CA ASP A 57 -5.74 -2.68 2.05
C ASP A 57 -4.62 -1.64 2.01
N ILE A 58 -4.89 -0.48 1.41
CA ILE A 58 -3.92 0.61 1.34
C ILE A 58 -3.57 1.11 2.74
N ASN A 59 -4.58 1.31 3.57
CA ASN A 59 -4.36 1.78 4.94
C ASN A 59 -3.58 0.76 5.76
N ALA A 60 -3.90 -0.51 5.64
CA ALA A 60 -3.18 -1.58 6.31
C ALA A 60 -1.72 -1.65 5.82
N ALA A 61 -1.49 -1.48 4.52
CA ALA A 61 -0.15 -1.48 3.95
C ALA A 61 0.66 -0.27 4.45
N LYS A 62 0.05 0.89 4.53
CA LYS A 62 0.72 2.10 5.07
C LYS A 62 1.09 1.92 6.53
N ASP A 63 0.20 1.33 7.33
CA ASP A 63 0.47 1.04 8.74
C ASP A 63 1.61 0.04 8.88
N GLU A 64 1.64 -0.96 8.02
CA GLU A 64 2.72 -1.95 8.02
C GLU A 64 4.06 -1.33 7.63
N ILE A 65 4.08 -0.43 6.65
CA ILE A 65 5.29 0.29 6.27
C ILE A 65 5.79 1.12 7.46
N GLU A 66 4.89 1.82 8.14
CA GLU A 66 5.24 2.63 9.30
C GLU A 66 5.85 1.76 10.40
N ARG A 67 5.27 0.59 10.64
CA ARG A 67 5.79 -0.37 11.60
C ARG A 67 7.19 -0.86 11.22
N LEU A 68 7.38 -1.16 9.93
CA LEU A 68 8.66 -1.62 9.41
C LEU A 68 9.73 -0.54 9.48
N GLU A 69 9.36 0.69 9.19
CA GLU A 69 10.28 1.82 9.27
C GLU A 69 10.73 2.11 10.71
N ALA A 70 9.90 1.75 11.67
CA ALA A 70 10.22 1.92 13.09
C ALA A 70 11.15 0.81 13.63
N ILE A 71 11.34 -0.28 12.88
CA ILE A 71 12.22 -1.36 13.29
C ILE A 71 13.67 -0.91 13.13
N GLU A 72 14.45 -1.04 14.19
CA GLU A 72 15.87 -0.78 14.10
C GLU A 72 16.54 -2.02 13.48
N PRO A 73 17.15 -1.89 12.30
CA PRO A 73 17.74 -3.04 11.63
C PRO A 73 18.98 -3.53 12.35
N GLU A 74 19.20 -4.84 12.30
CA GLU A 74 20.44 -5.43 12.76
C GLU A 74 21.57 -4.97 11.84
N GLU A 75 22.64 -4.51 12.44
CA GLU A 75 23.80 -4.11 11.67
C GLU A 75 24.57 -5.35 11.21
N ASP A 76 24.89 -5.38 9.94
CA ASP A 76 25.82 -6.35 9.43
C ASP A 76 27.21 -5.98 9.93
N PRO A 77 28.09 -6.98 10.15
CA PRO A 77 29.47 -6.67 10.49
C PRO A 77 30.05 -5.78 9.40
N LYS A 78 30.59 -4.65 9.80
CA LYS A 78 31.14 -3.71 8.84
C LYS A 78 32.40 -4.30 8.22
N PRO A 79 32.52 -4.19 6.90
CA PRO A 79 33.79 -4.52 6.26
C PRO A 79 34.90 -3.67 6.85
N SER A 80 36.05 -4.24 7.06
CA SER A 80 37.16 -3.54 7.70
C SER A 80 37.60 -2.28 6.94
N PHE A 81 37.38 -2.26 5.65
CA PHE A 81 37.73 -1.07 4.87
C PHE A 81 36.82 0.13 5.16
N GLU A 82 35.63 -0.09 5.69
CA GLU A 82 34.74 1.00 6.07
C GLU A 82 35.14 1.62 7.39
N ASP A 83 35.80 0.87 8.24
CA ASP A 83 36.06 1.27 9.61
C ASP A 83 37.23 2.20 9.78
N GLY A 84 38.07 2.33 8.84
CA GLY A 84 39.24 3.12 9.09
C GLY A 84 40.00 3.50 7.86
N VAL A 85 39.47 3.17 6.83
CA VAL A 85 40.16 3.46 5.58
C VAL A 85 39.72 4.77 5.01
#